data_813f774e8aa64ace4f53c0daa58a0d9f
#
_entry.id   813f774e8aa64ace4f53c0daa58a0d9f
#
_cell.length_a   1.000
_cell.length_b   1.000
_cell.length_c   1.000
_cell.angle_alpha   90.00
_cell.angle_beta   90.00
_cell.angle_gamma   90.00
#
_symmetry.space_group_name_H-M   'P 1'
#
loop_
_entity.id
_entity.type
_entity.pdbx_description
1 polymer ?
#
loop_
_entity_poly.entity_id
_entity_poly.type
_entity_poly.pdbx_seq_one_letter_code
_entity_poly.pdbx_strand_id
1 'polypeptide(L)'
;MADYQAQCETMLLEGQWDQAQQAALAWVPHPATGTDRDPRPHFALNVIHLLRGEFAEAWNTHPKCLQEPADIAQVKEWIEGLVVRQSEQAYAHLVMGLFLAQSGQSEQSVASYKESAKLAPQSAYPHYFLAQIHERANHLEMAIKEYREAVRLDPSYAPARTNLGVAYQEQGRLEMAIPQYRAVIKLHPNDSVAHANLACALAEQGKLEPALQSYKEALRLNPKDAEVHFALGGLYETRGRLDLAQKEYDAALIADPNFGPAHSAIGWLALGKQHMQDAYEAFNRALKSNEQDPRAYHGIAEYYSQKGKRESALDNFAKALKYYKDSEKKNAILNQLFQEGQMAD
;
A
#
# COMPACT_ATOMS: atom_id res chain seq x y z
N MET A 1 25.16 -26.15 10.28
CA MET A 1 23.72 -25.76 10.23
C MET A 1 23.13 -25.54 11.64
N ALA A 2 23.22 -26.47 12.56
CA ALA A 2 22.68 -26.30 13.93
C ALA A 2 23.22 -25.07 14.68
N ASP A 3 24.46 -24.66 14.43
CA ASP A 3 25.08 -23.50 15.09
C ASP A 3 24.46 -22.17 14.61
N TYR A 4 24.23 -22.01 13.30
CA TYR A 4 23.60 -20.79 12.75
C TYR A 4 22.14 -20.63 13.15
N GLN A 5 21.38 -21.73 13.31
CA GLN A 5 20.04 -21.69 13.84
C GLN A 5 20.04 -21.15 15.26
N ALA A 6 20.85 -21.71 16.16
CA ALA A 6 20.93 -21.29 17.54
C ALA A 6 21.39 -19.82 17.69
N GLN A 7 22.34 -19.39 16.87
CA GLN A 7 22.80 -18.00 16.81
C GLN A 7 21.66 -17.08 16.34
N CYS A 8 20.97 -17.43 15.25
CA CYS A 8 19.85 -16.65 14.74
C CYS A 8 18.73 -16.53 15.78
N GLU A 9 18.34 -17.62 16.43
CA GLU A 9 17.33 -17.66 17.48
C GLU A 9 17.68 -16.73 18.65
N THR A 10 18.94 -16.80 19.15
CA THR A 10 19.42 -15.95 20.25
C THR A 10 19.36 -14.47 19.85
N MET A 11 19.89 -14.11 18.70
CA MET A 11 19.94 -12.72 18.22
C MET A 11 18.56 -12.15 17.91
N LEU A 12 17.62 -12.96 17.40
CA LEU A 12 16.21 -12.58 17.22
C LEU A 12 15.54 -12.24 18.57
N LEU A 13 15.79 -13.06 19.59
CA LEU A 13 15.21 -12.88 20.92
C LEU A 13 15.79 -11.67 21.65
N GLU A 14 17.03 -11.31 21.38
CA GLU A 14 17.71 -10.15 21.95
C GLU A 14 17.49 -8.85 21.15
N GLY A 15 16.77 -8.91 20.03
CA GLY A 15 16.55 -7.74 19.18
C GLY A 15 17.77 -7.28 18.38
N GLN A 16 18.76 -8.15 18.20
CA GLN A 16 20.02 -7.86 17.49
C GLN A 16 19.85 -8.13 15.97
N TRP A 17 19.05 -7.31 15.30
CA TRP A 17 18.59 -7.56 13.94
C TRP A 17 19.68 -7.74 12.88
N ASP A 18 20.78 -6.95 12.94
CA ASP A 18 21.88 -7.06 11.98
C ASP A 18 22.60 -8.39 12.08
N GLN A 19 22.87 -8.84 13.31
CA GLN A 19 23.54 -10.10 13.58
C GLN A 19 22.59 -11.29 13.31
N ALA A 20 21.31 -11.16 13.66
CA ALA A 20 20.29 -12.15 13.33
C ALA A 20 20.16 -12.35 11.83
N GLN A 21 20.21 -11.27 11.05
CA GLN A 21 20.17 -11.34 9.58
C GLN A 21 21.39 -12.08 9.01
N GLN A 22 22.60 -11.79 9.51
CA GLN A 22 23.81 -12.50 9.08
C GLN A 22 23.74 -13.99 9.41
N ALA A 23 23.26 -14.33 10.61
CA ALA A 23 23.09 -15.73 11.03
C ALA A 23 22.03 -16.44 10.18
N ALA A 24 20.89 -15.78 9.89
CA ALA A 24 19.84 -16.33 9.04
C ALA A 24 20.32 -16.55 7.60
N LEU A 25 21.06 -15.60 7.02
CA LEU A 25 21.66 -15.74 5.69
C LEU A 25 22.68 -16.89 5.64
N ALA A 26 23.48 -17.07 6.70
CA ALA A 26 24.41 -18.19 6.80
C ALA A 26 23.71 -19.54 7.04
N TRP A 27 22.51 -19.52 7.61
CA TRP A 27 21.66 -20.71 7.79
C TRP A 27 20.98 -21.16 6.50
N VAL A 28 20.68 -20.23 5.54
CA VAL A 28 20.09 -20.61 4.25
C VAL A 28 20.98 -21.63 3.54
N PRO A 29 20.47 -22.81 3.14
CA PRO A 29 21.27 -23.82 2.44
C PRO A 29 21.85 -23.28 1.13
N HIS A 30 23.12 -23.61 0.86
CA HIS A 30 23.77 -23.21 -0.40
C HIS A 30 23.07 -23.91 -1.58
N PRO A 31 22.76 -23.20 -2.69
CA PRO A 31 22.02 -23.75 -3.83
C PRO A 31 22.67 -25.00 -4.49
N ALA A 32 23.91 -25.31 -4.14
CA ALA A 32 24.65 -26.47 -4.66
C ALA A 32 24.24 -27.83 -4.04
N THR A 33 23.46 -27.87 -2.95
CA THR A 33 23.12 -29.10 -2.24
C THR A 33 21.71 -29.66 -2.50
N GLY A 34 20.88 -28.94 -3.25
CA GLY A 34 19.71 -29.41 -4.01
C GLY A 34 18.54 -30.08 -3.27
N THR A 35 18.60 -30.37 -1.99
CA THR A 35 17.60 -31.23 -1.33
C THR A 35 17.05 -30.74 0.02
N ASP A 36 17.61 -29.69 0.60
CA ASP A 36 17.18 -29.25 1.94
C ASP A 36 16.46 -27.89 1.85
N ARG A 37 15.15 -27.96 1.66
CA ARG A 37 14.26 -26.79 1.66
C ARG A 37 13.81 -26.50 3.10
N ASP A 38 14.69 -25.85 3.88
CA ASP A 38 14.32 -25.37 5.21
C ASP A 38 13.65 -23.99 5.12
N PRO A 39 12.36 -23.82 5.48
CA PRO A 39 11.67 -22.53 5.42
C PRO A 39 12.02 -21.59 6.57
N ARG A 40 12.59 -22.08 7.67
CA ARG A 40 12.82 -21.34 8.91
C ARG A 40 13.77 -20.15 8.75
N PRO A 41 14.94 -20.28 8.09
CA PRO A 41 15.82 -19.12 7.88
C PRO A 41 15.19 -18.05 7.00
N HIS A 42 14.37 -18.42 6.02
CA HIS A 42 13.64 -17.47 5.19
C HIS A 42 12.56 -16.74 5.99
N PHE A 43 11.88 -17.44 6.90
CA PHE A 43 10.93 -16.80 7.81
C PHE A 43 11.63 -15.86 8.80
N ALA A 44 12.79 -16.24 9.35
CA ALA A 44 13.59 -15.37 10.21
C ALA A 44 14.00 -14.08 9.47
N LEU A 45 14.46 -14.18 8.22
CA LEU A 45 14.76 -13.02 7.38
C LEU A 45 13.52 -12.16 7.12
N ASN A 46 12.38 -12.78 6.83
CA ASN A 46 11.11 -12.06 6.66
C ASN A 46 10.76 -11.24 7.89
N VAL A 47 10.85 -11.82 9.08
CA VAL A 47 10.61 -11.13 10.36
C VAL A 47 11.56 -9.94 10.55
N ILE A 48 12.85 -10.11 10.27
CA ILE A 48 13.85 -9.05 10.40
C ILE A 48 13.53 -7.88 9.47
N HIS A 49 13.22 -8.16 8.20
CA HIS A 49 12.85 -7.13 7.23
C HIS A 49 11.58 -6.39 7.63
N LEU A 50 10.55 -7.10 8.14
CA LEU A 50 9.33 -6.47 8.64
C LEU A 50 9.59 -5.52 9.82
N LEU A 51 10.44 -5.94 10.77
CA LEU A 51 10.81 -5.12 11.93
C LEU A 51 11.59 -3.87 11.54
N ARG A 52 12.38 -3.92 10.47
CA ARG A 52 13.11 -2.78 9.93
C ARG A 52 12.27 -1.88 9.03
N GLY A 53 11.06 -2.30 8.65
CA GLY A 53 10.25 -1.60 7.66
C GLY A 53 10.72 -1.78 6.22
N GLU A 54 11.55 -2.79 5.96
CA GLU A 54 12.06 -3.17 4.64
C GLU A 54 11.03 -4.07 3.93
N PHE A 55 9.87 -3.50 3.58
CA PHE A 55 8.71 -4.29 3.12
C PHE A 55 8.91 -4.99 1.79
N ALA A 56 9.72 -4.42 0.88
CA ALA A 56 10.04 -5.06 -0.40
C ALA A 56 10.86 -6.35 -0.20
N GLU A 57 11.85 -6.31 0.69
CA GLU A 57 12.67 -7.45 1.07
C GLU A 57 11.85 -8.50 1.83
N ALA A 58 10.98 -8.05 2.74
CA ALA A 58 10.05 -8.94 3.44
C ALA A 58 9.12 -9.64 2.46
N TRP A 59 8.57 -8.93 1.47
CA TRP A 59 7.74 -9.52 0.41
C TRP A 59 8.49 -10.56 -0.41
N ASN A 60 9.75 -10.30 -0.75
CA ASN A 60 10.58 -11.24 -1.52
C ASN A 60 10.96 -12.51 -0.73
N THR A 61 10.98 -12.45 0.60
CA THR A 61 11.28 -13.60 1.45
C THR A 61 10.05 -14.42 1.84
N HIS A 62 8.87 -13.79 1.96
CA HIS A 62 7.62 -14.43 2.35
C HIS A 62 7.26 -15.66 1.47
N PRO A 63 7.27 -15.60 0.12
CA PRO A 63 6.92 -16.76 -0.71
C PRO A 63 7.87 -17.95 -0.54
N LYS A 64 9.05 -17.76 0.02
CA LYS A 64 10.07 -18.80 0.24
C LYS A 64 9.88 -19.53 1.55
N CYS A 65 9.13 -18.96 2.51
CA CYS A 65 8.98 -19.53 3.85
C CYS A 65 7.62 -20.17 4.14
N LEU A 66 6.57 -19.81 3.39
CA LEU A 66 5.20 -20.26 3.66
C LEU A 66 4.48 -20.72 2.37
N GLN A 67 5.16 -21.49 1.50
CA GLN A 67 4.59 -21.93 0.22
C GLN A 67 3.71 -23.16 0.34
N GLU A 68 4.15 -24.14 1.10
CA GLU A 68 3.51 -25.44 1.22
C GLU A 68 2.99 -25.66 2.65
N PRO A 69 1.95 -26.48 2.85
CA PRO A 69 1.48 -26.82 4.19
C PRO A 69 2.56 -27.41 5.11
N ALA A 70 3.52 -28.13 4.54
CA ALA A 70 4.65 -28.69 5.28
C ALA A 70 5.61 -27.61 5.75
N ASP A 71 5.88 -26.56 4.93
CA ASP A 71 6.71 -25.42 5.28
C ASP A 71 6.06 -24.63 6.46
N ILE A 72 4.75 -24.42 6.37
CA ILE A 72 3.97 -23.76 7.41
C ILE A 72 4.03 -24.55 8.72
N ALA A 73 3.87 -25.89 8.67
CA ALA A 73 3.94 -26.75 9.84
C ALA A 73 5.33 -26.71 10.50
N GLN A 74 6.39 -26.75 9.71
CA GLN A 74 7.77 -26.73 10.20
C GLN A 74 8.12 -25.38 10.84
N VAL A 75 7.74 -24.26 10.23
CA VAL A 75 7.92 -22.92 10.80
C VAL A 75 7.11 -22.78 12.10
N LYS A 76 5.87 -23.27 12.11
CA LYS A 76 5.00 -23.26 13.29
C LYS A 76 5.62 -24.02 14.47
N GLU A 77 6.06 -25.23 14.26
CA GLU A 77 6.68 -26.08 15.29
C GLU A 77 7.94 -25.41 15.87
N TRP A 78 8.76 -24.82 15.00
CA TRP A 78 9.94 -24.07 15.41
C TRP A 78 9.59 -22.89 16.32
N ILE A 79 8.61 -22.06 15.93
CA ILE A 79 8.20 -20.87 16.70
C ILE A 79 7.51 -21.28 18.02
N GLU A 80 6.65 -22.31 18.00
CA GLU A 80 6.05 -22.87 19.22
C GLU A 80 7.14 -23.34 20.19
N GLY A 81 8.18 -24.00 19.67
CA GLY A 81 9.36 -24.36 20.44
C GLY A 81 10.11 -23.16 21.02
N LEU A 82 10.22 -22.05 20.31
CA LEU A 82 10.79 -20.80 20.82
C LEU A 82 9.96 -20.24 21.97
N VAL A 83 8.65 -20.15 21.81
CA VAL A 83 7.74 -19.62 22.83
C VAL A 83 7.76 -20.49 24.09
N VAL A 84 7.78 -21.82 23.94
CA VAL A 84 7.85 -22.74 25.08
C VAL A 84 9.16 -22.60 25.86
N ARG A 85 10.29 -22.51 25.15
CA ARG A 85 11.62 -22.38 25.79
C ARG A 85 11.88 -20.98 26.37
N GLN A 86 11.24 -19.96 25.81
CA GLN A 86 11.50 -18.55 26.05
C GLN A 86 10.21 -17.76 26.29
N SER A 87 9.28 -18.34 27.08
CA SER A 87 7.95 -17.76 27.31
C SER A 87 7.96 -16.36 27.94
N GLU A 88 9.05 -16.01 28.63
CA GLU A 88 9.26 -14.69 29.22
C GLU A 88 9.94 -13.69 28.28
N GLN A 89 10.29 -14.10 27.07
CA GLN A 89 10.92 -13.26 26.06
C GLN A 89 9.87 -12.61 25.14
N ALA A 90 9.76 -11.30 25.20
CA ALA A 90 8.80 -10.53 24.42
C ALA A 90 8.89 -10.81 22.91
N TYR A 91 10.09 -11.00 22.37
CA TYR A 91 10.29 -11.24 20.96
C TYR A 91 9.84 -12.62 20.49
N ALA A 92 9.83 -13.65 21.35
CA ALA A 92 9.24 -14.95 21.02
C ALA A 92 7.75 -14.81 20.70
N HIS A 93 7.03 -14.04 21.53
CA HIS A 93 5.62 -13.73 21.30
C HIS A 93 5.41 -12.80 20.09
N LEU A 94 6.34 -11.87 19.83
CA LEU A 94 6.28 -11.01 18.63
C LEU A 94 6.40 -11.84 17.35
N VAL A 95 7.38 -12.76 17.29
CA VAL A 95 7.59 -13.67 16.16
C VAL A 95 6.40 -14.60 15.95
N MET A 96 5.83 -15.15 17.03
CA MET A 96 4.58 -15.93 16.97
C MET A 96 3.43 -15.10 16.41
N GLY A 97 3.26 -13.87 16.86
CA GLY A 97 2.23 -12.95 16.36
C GLY A 97 2.36 -12.68 14.86
N LEU A 98 3.58 -12.46 14.36
CA LEU A 98 3.86 -12.27 12.93
C LEU A 98 3.51 -13.50 12.10
N PHE A 99 3.91 -14.69 12.57
CA PHE A 99 3.57 -15.96 11.91
C PHE A 99 2.05 -16.15 11.82
N LEU A 100 1.34 -15.96 12.93
CA LEU A 100 -0.13 -16.10 12.99
C LEU A 100 -0.84 -15.10 12.09
N ALA A 101 -0.36 -13.85 12.03
CA ALA A 101 -0.90 -12.82 11.14
C ALA A 101 -0.74 -13.19 9.67
N GLN A 102 0.42 -13.72 9.28
CA GLN A 102 0.70 -14.17 7.91
C GLN A 102 -0.09 -15.44 7.54
N SER A 103 -0.40 -16.28 8.53
CA SER A 103 -1.23 -17.48 8.37
C SER A 103 -2.74 -17.19 8.45
N GLY A 104 -3.15 -15.92 8.50
CA GLY A 104 -4.56 -15.51 8.56
C GLY A 104 -5.24 -15.68 9.93
N GLN A 105 -4.48 -16.04 10.98
CA GLN A 105 -4.99 -16.30 12.33
C GLN A 105 -4.98 -15.00 13.17
N SER A 106 -5.76 -13.99 12.76
CA SER A 106 -5.70 -12.63 13.31
C SER A 106 -5.97 -12.55 14.81
N GLU A 107 -6.95 -13.30 15.36
CA GLU A 107 -7.28 -13.26 16.79
C GLU A 107 -6.12 -13.77 17.66
N GLN A 108 -5.51 -14.88 17.26
CA GLN A 108 -4.36 -15.46 17.97
C GLN A 108 -3.12 -14.56 17.85
N SER A 109 -2.95 -13.92 16.67
CA SER A 109 -1.90 -12.92 16.46
C SER A 109 -2.02 -11.74 17.41
N VAL A 110 -3.24 -11.21 17.60
CA VAL A 110 -3.52 -10.15 18.59
C VAL A 110 -3.15 -10.57 20.00
N ALA A 111 -3.49 -11.80 20.39
CA ALA A 111 -3.13 -12.32 21.74
C ALA A 111 -1.60 -12.36 21.92
N SER A 112 -0.88 -12.85 20.92
CA SER A 112 0.59 -12.92 20.94
C SER A 112 1.24 -11.54 21.00
N TYR A 113 0.75 -10.56 20.22
CA TYR A 113 1.28 -9.19 20.28
C TYR A 113 0.99 -8.51 21.63
N LYS A 114 -0.18 -8.74 22.23
CA LYS A 114 -0.50 -8.22 23.56
C LYS A 114 0.43 -8.80 24.64
N GLU A 115 0.75 -10.08 24.58
CA GLU A 115 1.70 -10.69 25.51
C GLU A 115 3.11 -10.12 25.29
N SER A 116 3.54 -9.94 24.02
CA SER A 116 4.79 -9.26 23.70
C SER A 116 4.84 -7.83 24.28
N ALA A 117 3.77 -7.05 24.12
CA ALA A 117 3.69 -5.68 24.68
C ALA A 117 3.75 -5.66 26.22
N LYS A 118 3.13 -6.66 26.86
CA LYS A 118 3.17 -6.80 28.32
C LYS A 118 4.58 -7.14 28.83
N LEU A 119 5.29 -8.02 28.13
CA LEU A 119 6.65 -8.43 28.49
C LEU A 119 7.70 -7.35 28.16
N ALA A 120 7.47 -6.54 27.11
CA ALA A 120 8.34 -5.41 26.73
C ALA A 120 7.53 -4.11 26.59
N PRO A 121 7.13 -3.46 27.69
CA PRO A 121 6.25 -2.27 27.63
C PRO A 121 6.87 -1.05 26.95
N GLN A 122 8.17 -1.06 26.70
CA GLN A 122 8.88 0.02 25.99
C GLN A 122 9.11 -0.30 24.51
N SER A 123 8.65 -1.46 24.02
CA SER A 123 8.80 -1.84 22.62
C SER A 123 7.70 -1.25 21.75
N ALA A 124 8.07 -0.56 20.68
CA ALA A 124 7.14 -0.02 19.69
C ALA A 124 6.53 -1.11 18.78
N TYR A 125 7.24 -2.21 18.56
CA TYR A 125 6.89 -3.23 17.56
C TYR A 125 5.53 -3.89 17.79
N PRO A 126 5.19 -4.38 19.00
CA PRO A 126 3.89 -5.02 19.21
C PRO A 126 2.72 -4.09 18.92
N HIS A 127 2.84 -2.81 19.30
CA HIS A 127 1.83 -1.78 19.03
C HIS A 127 1.68 -1.50 17.54
N TYR A 128 2.79 -1.43 16.81
CA TYR A 128 2.77 -1.26 15.35
C TYR A 128 2.01 -2.40 14.65
N PHE A 129 2.29 -3.66 15.01
CA PHE A 129 1.62 -4.81 14.39
C PHE A 129 0.17 -4.98 14.86
N LEU A 130 -0.17 -4.63 16.10
CA LEU A 130 -1.56 -4.54 16.55
C LEU A 130 -2.35 -3.52 15.74
N ALA A 131 -1.75 -2.36 15.47
CA ALA A 131 -2.36 -1.33 14.64
C ALA A 131 -2.66 -1.84 13.23
N GLN A 132 -1.72 -2.57 12.60
CA GLN A 132 -1.93 -3.16 11.26
C GLN A 132 -3.08 -4.19 11.24
N ILE A 133 -3.25 -5.00 12.30
CA ILE A 133 -4.40 -5.91 12.40
C ILE A 133 -5.71 -5.12 12.49
N HIS A 134 -5.74 -4.06 13.29
CA HIS A 134 -6.93 -3.20 13.41
C HIS A 134 -7.26 -2.48 12.11
N GLU A 135 -6.25 -1.99 11.38
CA GLU A 135 -6.40 -1.36 10.06
C GLU A 135 -7.00 -2.33 9.04
N ARG A 136 -6.47 -3.55 8.92
CA ARG A 136 -7.03 -4.60 8.05
C ARG A 136 -8.47 -4.98 8.40
N ALA A 137 -8.84 -4.88 9.68
CA ALA A 137 -10.21 -5.09 10.16
C ALA A 137 -11.10 -3.83 10.01
N ASN A 138 -10.60 -2.77 9.37
CA ASN A 138 -11.27 -1.47 9.23
C ASN A 138 -11.65 -0.79 10.56
N HIS A 139 -10.90 -1.09 11.63
CA HIS A 139 -11.05 -0.47 12.94
C HIS A 139 -10.07 0.71 13.09
N LEU A 140 -10.22 1.76 12.26
CA LEU A 140 -9.25 2.85 12.12
C LEU A 140 -8.92 3.58 13.42
N GLU A 141 -9.89 3.83 14.31
CA GLU A 141 -9.63 4.50 15.59
C GLU A 141 -8.73 3.64 16.51
N MET A 142 -8.91 2.32 16.50
CA MET A 142 -8.04 1.41 17.26
C MET A 142 -6.64 1.35 16.64
N ALA A 143 -6.55 1.32 15.30
CA ALA A 143 -5.28 1.38 14.59
C ALA A 143 -4.51 2.66 14.94
N ILE A 144 -5.15 3.83 14.88
CA ILE A 144 -4.56 5.11 15.24
C ILE A 144 -4.05 5.12 16.69
N LYS A 145 -4.83 4.55 17.62
CA LYS A 145 -4.41 4.46 19.03
C LYS A 145 -3.11 3.67 19.16
N GLU A 146 -3.03 2.52 18.55
CA GLU A 146 -1.86 1.65 18.63
C GLU A 146 -0.66 2.24 17.85
N TYR A 147 -0.85 2.83 16.66
CA TYR A 147 0.21 3.56 15.94
C TYR A 147 0.75 4.74 16.75
N ARG A 148 -0.11 5.50 17.42
CA ARG A 148 0.32 6.59 18.29
C ARG A 148 1.19 6.08 19.44
N GLU A 149 0.83 4.95 20.04
CA GLU A 149 1.63 4.34 21.10
C GLU A 149 2.98 3.87 20.57
N ALA A 150 3.03 3.23 19.40
CA ALA A 150 4.28 2.86 18.74
C ALA A 150 5.18 4.08 18.49
N VAL A 151 4.63 5.19 17.96
CA VAL A 151 5.38 6.44 17.73
C VAL A 151 5.80 7.12 19.05
N ARG A 152 5.03 6.97 20.13
CA ARG A 152 5.40 7.49 21.46
C ARG A 152 6.59 6.73 22.04
N LEU A 153 6.61 5.41 21.89
CA LEU A 153 7.66 4.52 22.40
C LEU A 153 8.95 4.66 21.58
N ASP A 154 8.82 4.71 20.25
CA ASP A 154 9.95 4.99 19.36
C ASP A 154 9.59 6.10 18.37
N PRO A 155 9.96 7.35 18.68
CA PRO A 155 9.74 8.49 17.77
C PRO A 155 10.52 8.40 16.44
N SER A 156 11.51 7.54 16.33
CA SER A 156 12.30 7.33 15.10
C SER A 156 11.76 6.20 14.21
N TYR A 157 10.76 5.44 14.69
CA TYR A 157 10.20 4.34 13.93
C TYR A 157 9.35 4.84 12.75
N ALA A 158 10.01 5.06 11.62
CA ALA A 158 9.42 5.64 10.41
C ALA A 158 8.18 4.88 9.90
N PRO A 159 8.14 3.51 9.86
CA PRO A 159 6.94 2.78 9.44
C PRO A 159 5.69 3.13 10.26
N ALA A 160 5.83 3.24 11.58
CA ALA A 160 4.70 3.59 12.45
C ALA A 160 4.20 5.02 12.19
N ARG A 161 5.12 5.97 11.92
CA ARG A 161 4.74 7.35 11.56
C ARG A 161 4.05 7.42 10.21
N THR A 162 4.57 6.70 9.21
CA THR A 162 3.97 6.67 7.86
C THR A 162 2.54 6.14 7.94
N ASN A 163 2.33 4.99 8.60
CA ASN A 163 1.01 4.39 8.70
C ASN A 163 0.06 5.21 9.59
N LEU A 164 0.57 5.85 10.66
CA LEU A 164 -0.22 6.81 11.43
C LEU A 164 -0.68 7.99 10.56
N GLY A 165 0.19 8.49 9.70
CA GLY A 165 -0.15 9.54 8.73
C GLY A 165 -1.24 9.09 7.76
N VAL A 166 -1.11 7.89 7.19
CA VAL A 166 -2.12 7.28 6.29
C VAL A 166 -3.46 7.12 7.01
N ALA A 167 -3.46 6.54 8.21
CA ALA A 167 -4.69 6.34 8.98
C ALA A 167 -5.40 7.66 9.35
N TYR A 168 -4.62 8.73 9.65
CA TYR A 168 -5.20 10.07 9.82
C TYR A 168 -5.77 10.64 8.52
N GLN A 169 -5.07 10.44 7.39
CA GLN A 169 -5.51 10.92 6.08
C GLN A 169 -6.81 10.22 5.64
N GLU A 170 -6.94 8.90 5.85
CA GLU A 170 -8.17 8.14 5.58
C GLU A 170 -9.37 8.65 6.38
N GLN A 171 -9.14 9.24 7.56
CA GLN A 171 -10.17 9.91 8.35
C GLN A 171 -10.39 11.38 7.96
N GLY A 172 -9.70 11.89 6.94
CA GLY A 172 -9.74 13.30 6.55
C GLY A 172 -9.03 14.24 7.54
N ARG A 173 -8.28 13.70 8.52
CA ARG A 173 -7.57 14.47 9.56
C ARG A 173 -6.19 14.92 9.08
N LEU A 174 -6.18 15.70 7.99
CA LEU A 174 -4.95 16.12 7.28
C LEU A 174 -3.99 16.91 8.16
N GLU A 175 -4.51 17.69 9.10
CA GLU A 175 -3.72 18.45 10.08
C GLU A 175 -2.86 17.54 10.98
N MET A 176 -3.28 16.29 11.18
CA MET A 176 -2.56 15.28 11.96
C MET A 176 -1.65 14.42 11.09
N ALA A 177 -2.02 14.16 9.83
CA ALA A 177 -1.27 13.36 8.87
C ALA A 177 0.02 14.06 8.42
N ILE A 178 -0.08 15.31 7.97
CA ILE A 178 1.05 16.09 7.42
C ILE A 178 2.26 16.17 8.37
N PRO A 179 2.11 16.44 9.69
CA PRO A 179 3.22 16.39 10.62
C PRO A 179 3.92 15.03 10.70
N GLN A 180 3.18 13.90 10.53
CA GLN A 180 3.79 12.58 10.56
C GLN A 180 4.69 12.37 9.34
N TYR A 181 4.22 12.70 8.13
CA TYR A 181 5.02 12.58 6.91
C TYR A 181 6.25 13.49 6.93
N ARG A 182 6.12 14.72 7.45
CA ARG A 182 7.27 15.63 7.64
C ARG A 182 8.30 15.08 8.62
N ALA A 183 7.85 14.39 9.66
CA ALA A 183 8.75 13.74 10.61
C ALA A 183 9.52 12.59 9.97
N VAL A 184 8.86 11.78 9.11
CA VAL A 184 9.53 10.73 8.32
C VAL A 184 10.58 11.34 7.38
N ILE A 185 10.25 12.39 6.63
CA ILE A 185 11.19 13.08 5.74
C ILE A 185 12.39 13.66 6.52
N LYS A 186 12.17 14.15 7.74
CA LYS A 186 13.28 14.62 8.59
C LYS A 186 14.23 13.50 9.00
N LEU A 187 13.70 12.29 9.26
CA LEU A 187 14.48 11.10 9.60
C LEU A 187 15.16 10.50 8.35
N HIS A 188 14.43 10.45 7.25
CA HIS A 188 14.83 9.84 5.98
C HIS A 188 14.56 10.80 4.81
N PRO A 189 15.47 11.78 4.54
CA PRO A 189 15.24 12.80 3.52
C PRO A 189 15.09 12.27 2.09
N ASN A 190 15.60 11.07 1.83
CA ASN A 190 15.54 10.41 0.52
C ASN A 190 14.40 9.38 0.42
N ASP A 191 13.43 9.39 1.32
CA ASP A 191 12.26 8.53 1.25
C ASP A 191 11.23 9.12 0.25
N SER A 192 11.20 8.55 -0.97
CA SER A 192 10.28 8.97 -2.03
C SER A 192 8.81 8.80 -1.64
N VAL A 193 8.50 7.73 -0.89
CA VAL A 193 7.13 7.44 -0.44
C VAL A 193 6.64 8.48 0.55
N ALA A 194 7.50 8.89 1.50
CA ALA A 194 7.16 9.94 2.45
C ALA A 194 6.90 11.30 1.76
N HIS A 195 7.69 11.65 0.73
CA HIS A 195 7.44 12.85 -0.08
C HIS A 195 6.12 12.74 -0.88
N ALA A 196 5.80 11.58 -1.45
CA ALA A 196 4.56 11.34 -2.18
C ALA A 196 3.34 11.44 -1.26
N ASN A 197 3.37 10.82 -0.08
CA ASN A 197 2.30 10.89 0.91
C ASN A 197 2.09 12.32 1.42
N LEU A 198 3.17 13.06 1.69
CA LEU A 198 3.09 14.48 2.05
C LEU A 198 2.42 15.28 0.93
N ALA A 199 2.80 15.03 -0.33
CA ALA A 199 2.23 15.72 -1.47
C ALA A 199 0.73 15.46 -1.62
N CYS A 200 0.31 14.21 -1.48
CA CYS A 200 -1.09 13.81 -1.52
C CYS A 200 -1.91 14.53 -0.43
N ALA A 201 -1.46 14.46 0.82
CA ALA A 201 -2.15 15.12 1.93
C ALA A 201 -2.20 16.65 1.78
N LEU A 202 -1.15 17.28 1.23
CA LEU A 202 -1.15 18.71 0.93
C LEU A 202 -2.12 19.08 -0.20
N ALA A 203 -2.20 18.23 -1.24
CA ALA A 203 -3.15 18.43 -2.35
C ALA A 203 -4.59 18.32 -1.87
N GLU A 204 -4.92 17.32 -1.04
CA GLU A 204 -6.22 17.16 -0.40
C GLU A 204 -6.58 18.34 0.50
N GLN A 205 -5.57 18.96 1.15
CA GLN A 205 -5.75 20.18 1.96
C GLN A 205 -5.91 21.43 1.10
N GLY A 206 -5.80 21.35 -0.23
CA GLY A 206 -5.85 22.48 -1.15
C GLY A 206 -4.53 23.26 -1.26
N LYS A 207 -3.45 22.81 -0.65
CA LYS A 207 -2.12 23.44 -0.70
C LYS A 207 -1.35 23.01 -1.94
N LEU A 208 -1.82 23.43 -3.11
CA LEU A 208 -1.38 22.91 -4.41
C LEU A 208 0.11 23.17 -4.72
N GLU A 209 0.68 24.35 -4.36
CA GLU A 209 2.10 24.64 -4.63
C GLU A 209 3.06 23.79 -3.77
N PRO A 210 2.87 23.66 -2.44
CA PRO A 210 3.65 22.73 -1.63
C PRO A 210 3.49 21.27 -2.08
N ALA A 211 2.28 20.85 -2.49
CA ALA A 211 2.05 19.50 -3.03
C ALA A 211 2.88 19.24 -4.30
N LEU A 212 2.87 20.22 -5.24
CA LEU A 212 3.66 20.16 -6.47
C LEU A 212 5.15 19.95 -6.19
N GLN A 213 5.71 20.69 -5.23
CA GLN A 213 7.12 20.55 -4.87
C GLN A 213 7.42 19.19 -4.27
N SER A 214 6.55 18.69 -3.39
CA SER A 214 6.72 17.38 -2.76
C SER A 214 6.61 16.22 -3.77
N TYR A 215 5.68 16.29 -4.74
CA TYR A 215 5.61 15.31 -5.83
C TYR A 215 6.87 15.34 -6.71
N LYS A 216 7.38 16.53 -7.06
CA LYS A 216 8.63 16.63 -7.84
C LYS A 216 9.82 16.04 -7.09
N GLU A 217 9.88 16.22 -5.78
CA GLU A 217 10.95 15.61 -4.97
C GLU A 217 10.79 14.08 -4.91
N ALA A 218 9.56 13.56 -4.75
CA ALA A 218 9.30 12.13 -4.83
C ALA A 218 9.77 11.53 -6.18
N LEU A 219 9.48 12.19 -7.30
CA LEU A 219 9.90 11.76 -8.63
C LEU A 219 11.40 11.95 -8.88
N ARG A 220 12.05 12.93 -8.25
CA ARG A 220 13.51 13.06 -8.30
C ARG A 220 14.18 11.85 -7.63
N LEU A 221 13.58 11.33 -6.56
CA LEU A 221 14.07 10.16 -5.81
C LEU A 221 13.70 8.83 -6.47
N ASN A 222 12.48 8.73 -6.99
CA ASN A 222 11.99 7.57 -7.75
C ASN A 222 11.34 8.01 -9.08
N PRO A 223 12.11 8.14 -10.17
CA PRO A 223 11.60 8.65 -11.44
C PRO A 223 10.66 7.70 -12.20
N LYS A 224 10.45 6.46 -11.71
CA LYS A 224 9.61 5.45 -12.35
C LYS A 224 8.35 5.14 -11.54
N ASP A 225 7.93 6.05 -10.68
CA ASP A 225 6.73 5.87 -9.88
C ASP A 225 5.49 6.31 -10.68
N ALA A 226 4.77 5.34 -11.22
CA ALA A 226 3.58 5.58 -12.04
C ALA A 226 2.46 6.28 -11.26
N GLU A 227 2.28 5.93 -9.98
CA GLU A 227 1.26 6.53 -9.13
C GLU A 227 1.56 8.00 -8.85
N VAL A 228 2.82 8.34 -8.57
CA VAL A 228 3.23 9.73 -8.32
C VAL A 228 3.13 10.57 -9.59
N HIS A 229 3.53 10.04 -10.76
CA HIS A 229 3.31 10.72 -12.03
C HIS A 229 1.82 10.98 -12.29
N PHE A 230 0.97 9.98 -12.07
CA PHE A 230 -0.48 10.13 -12.22
C PHE A 230 -1.05 11.17 -11.25
N ALA A 231 -0.65 11.17 -9.99
CA ALA A 231 -1.10 12.13 -8.98
C ALA A 231 -0.66 13.56 -9.34
N LEU A 232 0.58 13.73 -9.80
CA LEU A 232 1.10 15.01 -10.29
C LEU A 232 0.34 15.49 -11.53
N GLY A 233 0.01 14.57 -12.45
CA GLY A 233 -0.84 14.86 -13.61
C GLY A 233 -2.22 15.39 -13.20
N GLY A 234 -2.87 14.76 -12.23
CA GLY A 234 -4.14 15.22 -11.65
C GLY A 234 -4.03 16.61 -10.99
N LEU A 235 -2.91 16.88 -10.31
CA LEU A 235 -2.66 18.21 -9.75
C LEU A 235 -2.52 19.28 -10.83
N TYR A 236 -1.85 18.99 -11.96
CA TYR A 236 -1.78 19.90 -13.11
C TYR A 236 -3.14 20.08 -13.78
N GLU A 237 -3.95 19.01 -13.91
CA GLU A 237 -5.31 19.07 -14.45
C GLU A 237 -6.21 19.99 -13.62
N THR A 238 -6.19 19.86 -12.28
CA THR A 238 -6.91 20.74 -11.35
C THR A 238 -6.53 22.22 -11.52
N ARG A 239 -5.31 22.50 -11.97
CA ARG A 239 -4.80 23.86 -12.25
C ARG A 239 -5.04 24.31 -13.69
N GLY A 240 -5.74 23.54 -14.51
CA GLY A 240 -5.99 23.81 -15.91
C GLY A 240 -4.75 23.68 -16.82
N ARG A 241 -3.65 23.09 -16.31
CA ARG A 241 -2.40 22.91 -17.07
C ARG A 241 -2.42 21.57 -17.81
N LEU A 242 -3.38 21.43 -18.75
CA LEU A 242 -3.69 20.15 -19.39
C LEU A 242 -2.51 19.55 -20.17
N ASP A 243 -1.64 20.39 -20.75
CA ASP A 243 -0.45 19.90 -21.46
C ASP A 243 0.58 19.27 -20.50
N LEU A 244 0.71 19.83 -19.30
CA LEU A 244 1.57 19.24 -18.26
C LEU A 244 0.94 17.98 -17.68
N ALA A 245 -0.39 17.99 -17.47
CA ALA A 245 -1.12 16.79 -17.05
C ALA A 245 -0.91 15.63 -18.03
N GLN A 246 -1.06 15.89 -19.33
CA GLN A 246 -0.82 14.89 -20.37
C GLN A 246 0.60 14.30 -20.28
N LYS A 247 1.62 15.15 -20.15
CA LYS A 247 3.02 14.69 -20.02
C LYS A 247 3.24 13.77 -18.82
N GLU A 248 2.63 14.10 -17.70
CA GLU A 248 2.78 13.28 -16.48
C GLU A 248 1.99 11.96 -16.61
N TYR A 249 0.80 11.97 -17.23
CA TYR A 249 0.07 10.72 -17.50
C TYR A 249 0.82 9.83 -18.50
N ASP A 250 1.45 10.41 -19.53
CA ASP A 250 2.30 9.67 -20.46
C ASP A 250 3.52 9.07 -19.73
N ALA A 251 4.12 9.82 -18.79
CA ALA A 251 5.22 9.35 -17.97
C ALA A 251 4.79 8.19 -17.04
N ALA A 252 3.57 8.24 -16.49
CA ALA A 252 2.99 7.13 -15.73
C ALA A 252 2.88 5.86 -16.59
N LEU A 253 2.46 5.98 -17.87
CA LEU A 253 2.38 4.85 -18.81
C LEU A 253 3.74 4.36 -19.32
N ILE A 254 4.77 5.22 -19.32
CA ILE A 254 6.15 4.78 -19.58
C ILE A 254 6.66 3.94 -18.39
N ALA A 255 6.31 4.31 -17.16
CA ALA A 255 6.69 3.57 -15.96
C ALA A 255 5.91 2.25 -15.81
N ASP A 256 4.61 2.29 -16.04
CA ASP A 256 3.71 1.12 -16.07
C ASP A 256 2.73 1.23 -17.26
N PRO A 257 2.99 0.51 -18.37
CA PRO A 257 2.11 0.53 -19.55
C PRO A 257 0.68 0.04 -19.30
N ASN A 258 0.45 -0.68 -18.20
CA ASN A 258 -0.87 -1.21 -17.81
C ASN A 258 -1.55 -0.37 -16.73
N PHE A 259 -1.04 0.82 -16.40
CA PHE A 259 -1.62 1.66 -15.37
C PHE A 259 -2.97 2.26 -15.82
N GLY A 260 -4.05 1.54 -15.53
CA GLY A 260 -5.42 1.88 -15.94
C GLY A 260 -5.86 3.31 -15.62
N PRO A 261 -5.58 3.86 -14.43
CA PRO A 261 -5.95 5.23 -14.08
C PRO A 261 -5.41 6.28 -15.04
N ALA A 262 -4.16 6.14 -15.53
CA ALA A 262 -3.57 7.07 -16.51
C ALA A 262 -4.23 6.93 -17.89
N HIS A 263 -4.53 5.70 -18.34
CA HIS A 263 -5.30 5.51 -19.58
C HIS A 263 -6.67 6.19 -19.49
N SER A 264 -7.40 6.06 -18.38
CA SER A 264 -8.69 6.75 -18.19
C SER A 264 -8.53 8.28 -18.22
N ALA A 265 -7.50 8.82 -17.56
CA ALA A 265 -7.26 10.27 -17.53
C ALA A 265 -6.91 10.81 -18.91
N ILE A 266 -6.07 10.13 -19.68
CA ILE A 266 -5.74 10.49 -21.08
C ILE A 266 -7.00 10.43 -21.94
N GLY A 267 -7.86 9.44 -21.76
CA GLY A 267 -9.14 9.36 -22.45
C GLY A 267 -10.02 10.59 -22.20
N TRP A 268 -10.10 11.05 -20.97
CA TRP A 268 -10.85 12.26 -20.62
C TRP A 268 -10.22 13.53 -21.21
N LEU A 269 -8.90 13.66 -21.22
CA LEU A 269 -8.21 14.78 -21.89
C LEU A 269 -8.46 14.77 -23.41
N ALA A 270 -8.43 13.60 -24.04
CA ALA A 270 -8.71 13.45 -25.47
C ALA A 270 -10.18 13.79 -25.80
N LEU A 271 -11.11 13.37 -24.94
CA LEU A 271 -12.53 13.70 -25.10
C LEU A 271 -12.77 15.21 -25.01
N GLY A 272 -12.13 15.89 -24.05
CA GLY A 272 -12.16 17.34 -23.92
C GLY A 272 -11.58 18.09 -25.13
N LYS A 273 -10.61 17.49 -25.85
CA LYS A 273 -10.02 18.01 -27.08
C LYS A 273 -10.81 17.59 -28.35
N GLN A 274 -11.95 16.91 -28.22
CA GLN A 274 -12.76 16.35 -29.33
C GLN A 274 -12.04 15.25 -30.11
N HIS A 275 -10.99 14.66 -29.59
CA HIS A 275 -10.28 13.53 -30.18
C HIS A 275 -10.99 12.22 -29.83
N MET A 276 -12.18 12.03 -30.39
CA MET A 276 -13.13 10.98 -30.01
C MET A 276 -12.56 9.58 -30.11
N GLN A 277 -11.84 9.26 -31.20
CA GLN A 277 -11.30 7.92 -31.40
C GLN A 277 -10.19 7.61 -30.40
N ASP A 278 -9.29 8.56 -30.15
CA ASP A 278 -8.19 8.42 -29.20
C ASP A 278 -8.75 8.22 -27.77
N ALA A 279 -9.81 8.97 -27.42
CA ALA A 279 -10.50 8.83 -26.15
C ALA A 279 -11.07 7.43 -25.96
N TYR A 280 -11.81 6.92 -26.97
CA TYR A 280 -12.40 5.59 -26.92
C TYR A 280 -11.34 4.49 -26.75
N GLU A 281 -10.23 4.58 -27.50
CA GLU A 281 -9.11 3.63 -27.39
C GLU A 281 -8.45 3.67 -26.01
N ALA A 282 -8.24 4.87 -25.45
CA ALA A 282 -7.66 5.04 -24.12
C ALA A 282 -8.56 4.43 -23.04
N PHE A 283 -9.87 4.67 -23.07
CA PHE A 283 -10.81 4.05 -22.12
C PHE A 283 -10.83 2.52 -22.26
N ASN A 284 -10.76 1.97 -23.46
CA ASN A 284 -10.69 0.52 -23.63
C ASN A 284 -9.37 -0.07 -23.10
N ARG A 285 -8.24 0.65 -23.18
CA ARG A 285 -7.00 0.24 -22.52
C ARG A 285 -7.13 0.25 -21.00
N ALA A 286 -7.80 1.26 -20.44
CA ALA A 286 -8.11 1.28 -19.01
C ALA A 286 -8.93 0.06 -18.57
N LEU A 287 -9.98 -0.30 -19.34
CA LEU A 287 -10.81 -1.48 -19.06
C LEU A 287 -10.06 -2.80 -19.22
N LYS A 288 -9.02 -2.88 -20.05
CA LYS A 288 -8.15 -4.07 -20.11
C LYS A 288 -7.34 -4.26 -18.82
N SER A 289 -6.94 -3.16 -18.20
CA SER A 289 -6.21 -3.20 -16.92
C SER A 289 -7.14 -3.42 -15.72
N ASN A 290 -8.33 -2.83 -15.75
CA ASN A 290 -9.37 -2.98 -14.73
C ASN A 290 -10.76 -2.98 -15.37
N GLU A 291 -11.34 -4.16 -15.53
CA GLU A 291 -12.69 -4.35 -16.11
C GLU A 291 -13.80 -3.66 -15.32
N GLN A 292 -13.52 -3.17 -14.10
CA GLN A 292 -14.48 -2.50 -13.25
C GLN A 292 -14.18 -1.00 -13.09
N ASP A 293 -13.38 -0.39 -13.99
CA ASP A 293 -13.08 1.04 -13.94
C ASP A 293 -14.32 1.89 -14.29
N PRO A 294 -14.94 2.55 -13.29
CA PRO A 294 -16.13 3.35 -13.53
C PRO A 294 -15.86 4.60 -14.38
N ARG A 295 -14.64 5.17 -14.31
CA ARG A 295 -14.27 6.36 -15.08
C ARG A 295 -14.17 6.03 -16.57
N ALA A 296 -13.65 4.85 -16.90
CA ALA A 296 -13.56 4.40 -18.28
C ALA A 296 -14.95 4.12 -18.88
N TYR A 297 -15.84 3.44 -18.15
CA TYR A 297 -17.22 3.25 -18.60
C TYR A 297 -17.96 4.57 -18.77
N HIS A 298 -17.78 5.53 -17.85
CA HIS A 298 -18.37 6.86 -17.99
C HIS A 298 -17.85 7.56 -19.26
N GLY A 299 -16.53 7.54 -19.52
CA GLY A 299 -15.95 8.13 -20.73
C GLY A 299 -16.44 7.47 -22.02
N ILE A 300 -16.62 6.14 -22.04
CA ILE A 300 -17.19 5.41 -23.18
C ILE A 300 -18.67 5.78 -23.39
N ALA A 301 -19.41 5.97 -22.30
CA ALA A 301 -20.80 6.43 -22.38
C ALA A 301 -20.90 7.81 -23.03
N GLU A 302 -20.07 8.76 -22.61
CA GLU A 302 -19.96 10.09 -23.22
C GLU A 302 -19.57 10.03 -24.71
N TYR A 303 -18.63 9.16 -25.06
CA TYR A 303 -18.27 8.91 -26.48
C TYR A 303 -19.49 8.47 -27.31
N TYR A 304 -20.28 7.50 -26.80
CA TYR A 304 -21.45 7.01 -27.49
C TYR A 304 -22.59 8.02 -27.53
N SER A 305 -22.77 8.81 -26.45
CA SER A 305 -23.75 9.91 -26.42
C SER A 305 -23.46 10.93 -27.54
N GLN A 306 -22.20 11.39 -27.66
CA GLN A 306 -21.80 12.33 -28.71
C GLN A 306 -21.90 11.76 -30.13
N LYS A 307 -21.86 10.42 -30.27
CA LYS A 307 -22.11 9.72 -31.54
C LYS A 307 -23.60 9.46 -31.83
N GLY A 308 -24.51 9.87 -30.96
CA GLY A 308 -25.94 9.61 -31.06
C GLY A 308 -26.32 8.12 -30.88
N LYS A 309 -25.40 7.30 -30.33
CA LYS A 309 -25.64 5.88 -30.05
C LYS A 309 -26.21 5.69 -28.65
N ARG A 310 -27.47 6.12 -28.48
CA ARG A 310 -28.14 6.22 -27.19
C ARG A 310 -28.12 4.92 -26.38
N GLU A 311 -28.48 3.79 -26.97
CA GLU A 311 -28.53 2.50 -26.28
C GLU A 311 -27.15 2.09 -25.72
N SER A 312 -26.11 2.27 -26.53
CA SER A 312 -24.72 2.01 -26.08
C SER A 312 -24.28 2.97 -24.99
N ALA A 313 -24.69 4.23 -25.03
CA ALA A 313 -24.40 5.21 -23.98
C ALA A 313 -25.05 4.80 -22.66
N LEU A 314 -26.35 4.48 -22.67
CA LEU A 314 -27.10 4.04 -21.49
C LEU A 314 -26.51 2.79 -20.84
N ASP A 315 -26.13 1.78 -21.63
CA ASP A 315 -25.47 0.56 -21.10
C ASP A 315 -24.16 0.87 -20.37
N ASN A 316 -23.33 1.75 -20.94
CA ASN A 316 -22.07 2.13 -20.32
C ASN A 316 -22.26 3.05 -19.10
N PHE A 317 -23.22 3.96 -19.09
CA PHE A 317 -23.59 4.70 -17.88
C PHE A 317 -24.07 3.78 -16.76
N ALA A 318 -24.87 2.76 -17.07
CA ALA A 318 -25.33 1.78 -16.07
C ALA A 318 -24.13 1.00 -15.46
N LYS A 319 -23.15 0.61 -16.29
CA LYS A 319 -21.91 -0.02 -15.80
C LYS A 319 -21.10 0.93 -14.92
N ALA A 320 -20.94 2.19 -15.31
CA ALA A 320 -20.28 3.20 -14.51
C ALA A 320 -20.94 3.36 -13.13
N LEU A 321 -22.29 3.48 -13.10
CA LEU A 321 -23.08 3.58 -11.85
C LEU A 321 -22.89 2.37 -10.93
N LYS A 322 -22.80 1.17 -11.52
CA LYS A 322 -22.58 -0.06 -10.76
C LYS A 322 -21.27 -0.03 -9.98
N TYR A 323 -20.21 0.52 -10.59
CA TYR A 323 -18.84 0.46 -10.04
C TYR A 323 -18.41 1.73 -9.28
N TYR A 324 -19.03 2.89 -9.51
CA TYR A 324 -18.76 4.07 -8.67
C TYR A 324 -19.18 3.79 -7.22
N LYS A 325 -18.29 4.09 -6.28
CA LYS A 325 -18.61 4.09 -4.83
C LYS A 325 -19.08 5.47 -4.36
N ASP A 326 -18.61 6.52 -5.04
CA ASP A 326 -18.85 7.93 -4.74
C ASP A 326 -20.27 8.34 -5.13
N SER A 327 -21.04 8.83 -4.15
CA SER A 327 -22.43 9.26 -4.33
C SER A 327 -22.58 10.50 -5.21
N GLU A 328 -21.65 11.46 -5.16
CA GLU A 328 -21.69 12.67 -5.99
C GLU A 328 -21.52 12.32 -7.46
N LYS A 329 -20.54 11.45 -7.76
CA LYS A 329 -20.32 10.96 -9.14
C LYS A 329 -21.49 10.14 -9.66
N LYS A 330 -22.11 9.32 -8.80
CA LYS A 330 -23.36 8.61 -9.16
C LYS A 330 -24.48 9.59 -9.51
N ASN A 331 -24.69 10.62 -8.68
CA ASN A 331 -25.72 11.61 -8.92
C ASN A 331 -25.48 12.41 -10.21
N ALA A 332 -24.20 12.74 -10.51
CA ALA A 332 -23.86 13.39 -11.77
C ALA A 332 -24.28 12.55 -13.00
N ILE A 333 -23.96 11.25 -12.98
CA ILE A 333 -24.36 10.33 -14.06
C ILE A 333 -25.87 10.14 -14.11
N LEU A 334 -26.57 10.04 -12.97
CA LEU A 334 -28.03 9.95 -12.94
C LEU A 334 -28.68 11.18 -13.57
N ASN A 335 -28.15 12.38 -13.32
CA ASN A 335 -28.62 13.62 -13.95
C ASN A 335 -28.42 13.60 -15.45
N GLN A 336 -27.28 13.11 -15.95
CA GLN A 336 -27.03 12.95 -17.38
C GLN A 336 -28.00 11.94 -18.03
N LEU A 337 -28.21 10.79 -17.40
CA LEU A 337 -29.17 9.79 -17.85
C LEU A 337 -30.59 10.36 -17.94
N PHE A 338 -30.98 11.19 -16.96
CA PHE A 338 -32.28 11.84 -16.93
C PHE A 338 -32.44 12.86 -18.07
N GLN A 339 -31.39 13.65 -18.36
CA GLN A 339 -31.37 14.60 -19.48
C GLN A 339 -31.45 13.88 -20.82
N GLU A 340 -30.69 12.80 -21.03
CA GLU A 340 -30.77 11.98 -22.24
C GLU A 340 -32.13 11.26 -22.38
N GLY A 341 -32.76 10.93 -21.24
CA GLY A 341 -34.12 10.39 -21.19
C GLY A 341 -35.18 11.38 -21.68
N GLN A 342 -35.06 12.65 -21.32
CA GLN A 342 -36.03 13.71 -21.68
C GLN A 342 -35.86 14.23 -23.13
N MET A 343 -34.73 14.06 -23.77
CA MET A 343 -34.55 14.46 -25.18
C MET A 343 -35.17 13.46 -26.19
N ALA A 344 -35.99 12.52 -25.70
CA ALA A 344 -36.62 11.46 -26.50
C ALA A 344 -38.12 11.63 -26.71
N ASP A 345 -38.73 12.63 -26.09
CA ASP A 345 -40.13 13.06 -26.30
C ASP A 345 -40.15 14.33 -27.16
#